data_0bcaadf8392d1069e286202c2859fbd4
#
_entry.id   0bcaadf8392d1069e286202c2859fbd4
#
_cell.length_a   1.000
_cell.length_b   1.000
_cell.length_c   1.000
_cell.angle_alpha   90.00
_cell.angle_beta   90.00
_cell.angle_gamma   90.00
#
_symmetry.space_group_name_H-M   'P 1'
#
loop_
_entity.id
_entity.type
_entity.pdbx_description
1 polymer ?
#
loop_
_entity_poly.entity_id
_entity_poly.type
_entity_poly.pdbx_seq_one_letter_code
_entity_poly.pdbx_strand_id
1 'polypeptide(L)'
;YMKFLHQIASAVEAQIRSLDSERYTMLPCHSASQIYQEAGITELPMLLGFNLYNGWYGGNLGGFEEKLEELHKEFPHKPLLITEYGADVDTRIHSFSPVRFDFSCEFGSVYHEHYLPEILKRDYIVGAMVWNLNDFYSEARRNAMPHVNNKGLVSTDRERKDGYFLYQAYLKESPVLHI
;
A
#
# COMPACT_ATOMS: atom_id res chain seq x y z
N TYR A 1 19.18 -19.91 -8.79
CA TYR A 1 18.01 -19.47 -8.03
C TYR A 1 17.06 -18.62 -8.90
N MET A 2 17.54 -17.54 -9.53
CA MET A 2 16.73 -16.65 -10.40
C MET A 2 16.02 -17.39 -11.54
N LYS A 3 16.75 -18.26 -12.26
CA LYS A 3 16.15 -19.10 -13.32
C LYS A 3 15.01 -19.98 -12.79
N PHE A 4 15.15 -20.53 -11.60
CA PHE A 4 14.12 -21.35 -10.96
C PHE A 4 12.88 -20.52 -10.57
N LEU A 5 13.09 -19.32 -10.00
CA LEU A 5 12.01 -18.37 -9.72
C LEU A 5 11.25 -18.02 -10.99
N HIS A 6 11.96 -17.69 -12.07
CA HIS A 6 11.33 -17.38 -13.35
C HIS A 6 10.50 -18.56 -13.89
N GLN A 7 11.02 -19.77 -13.82
CA GLN A 7 10.30 -20.97 -14.27
C GLN A 7 8.99 -21.19 -13.50
N ILE A 8 9.04 -21.07 -12.16
CA ILE A 8 7.84 -21.23 -11.33
C ILE A 8 6.84 -20.10 -11.65
N ALA A 9 7.27 -18.85 -11.64
CA ALA A 9 6.40 -17.71 -11.91
C ALA A 9 5.75 -17.83 -13.31
N SER A 10 6.52 -18.21 -14.33
CA SER A 10 5.99 -18.42 -15.68
C SER A 10 4.96 -19.54 -15.74
N ALA A 11 5.21 -20.66 -15.04
CA ALA A 11 4.25 -21.76 -14.99
C ALA A 11 2.94 -21.37 -14.29
N VAL A 12 3.03 -20.62 -13.18
CA VAL A 12 1.87 -20.11 -12.45
C VAL A 12 1.08 -19.13 -13.31
N GLU A 13 1.75 -18.16 -13.95
CA GLU A 13 1.10 -17.18 -14.84
C GLU A 13 0.39 -17.88 -16.01
N ALA A 14 1.04 -18.84 -16.65
CA ALA A 14 0.45 -19.61 -17.74
C ALA A 14 -0.77 -20.41 -17.27
N GLN A 15 -0.70 -21.02 -16.09
CA GLN A 15 -1.81 -21.77 -15.50
C GLN A 15 -3.02 -20.84 -15.20
N ILE A 16 -2.77 -19.67 -14.58
CA ILE A 16 -3.82 -18.69 -14.29
C ILE A 16 -4.51 -18.29 -15.59
N ARG A 17 -3.75 -17.87 -16.60
CA ARG A 17 -4.31 -17.43 -17.89
C ARG A 17 -5.05 -18.55 -18.65
N SER A 18 -4.67 -19.80 -18.45
CA SER A 18 -5.40 -20.93 -19.06
C SER A 18 -6.76 -21.18 -18.43
N LEU A 19 -6.92 -20.83 -17.15
CA LEU A 19 -8.16 -20.96 -16.37
C LEU A 19 -9.05 -19.72 -16.49
N ASP A 20 -8.44 -18.56 -16.62
CA ASP A 20 -9.13 -17.29 -16.70
C ASP A 20 -8.32 -16.32 -17.58
N SER A 21 -8.79 -16.10 -18.79
CA SER A 21 -8.17 -15.21 -19.78
C SER A 21 -8.60 -13.74 -19.64
N GLU A 22 -9.62 -13.46 -18.85
CA GLU A 22 -10.24 -12.12 -18.79
C GLU A 22 -9.73 -11.30 -17.61
N ARG A 23 -9.52 -11.92 -16.46
CA ARG A 23 -9.03 -11.20 -15.27
C ARG A 23 -7.55 -10.87 -15.38
N TYR A 24 -7.19 -9.68 -14.90
CA TYR A 24 -5.79 -9.24 -14.88
C TYR A 24 -4.99 -10.02 -13.85
N THR A 25 -3.79 -10.42 -14.24
CA THR A 25 -2.79 -10.98 -13.32
C THR A 25 -1.92 -9.87 -12.76
N MET A 26 -1.49 -9.99 -11.51
CA MET A 26 -0.66 -9.00 -10.83
C MET A 26 0.42 -9.68 -9.99
N LEU A 27 1.62 -9.12 -9.99
CA LEU A 27 2.72 -9.50 -9.10
C LEU A 27 2.93 -8.41 -8.05
N PRO A 28 2.75 -8.67 -6.75
CA PRO A 28 3.13 -7.74 -5.70
C PRO A 28 4.63 -7.79 -5.48
N CYS A 29 5.31 -6.65 -5.66
CA CYS A 29 6.73 -6.47 -5.40
C CYS A 29 6.94 -5.79 -4.04
N HIS A 30 7.78 -6.37 -3.21
CA HIS A 30 8.30 -5.69 -2.04
C HIS A 30 9.21 -4.55 -2.51
N SER A 31 9.12 -3.38 -1.96
CA SER A 31 9.74 -2.09 -2.31
C SER A 31 10.96 -2.02 -3.25
N ALA A 32 11.74 -3.08 -3.39
CA ALA A 32 12.89 -3.18 -4.29
C ALA A 32 12.53 -3.96 -5.56
N SER A 33 12.40 -3.26 -6.69
CA SER A 33 12.06 -3.87 -7.99
C SER A 33 13.19 -4.70 -8.59
N GLN A 34 14.45 -4.37 -8.28
CA GLN A 34 15.64 -4.91 -8.94
C GLN A 34 15.72 -6.45 -8.92
N ILE A 35 15.48 -7.09 -7.78
CA ILE A 35 15.54 -8.56 -7.68
C ILE A 35 14.50 -9.26 -8.55
N TYR A 36 13.32 -8.64 -8.71
CA TYR A 36 12.24 -9.17 -9.55
C TYR A 36 12.56 -8.99 -11.03
N GLN A 37 13.22 -7.90 -11.40
CA GLN A 37 13.71 -7.65 -12.76
C GLN A 37 14.83 -8.61 -13.14
N GLU A 38 15.84 -8.78 -12.27
CA GLU A 38 16.93 -9.72 -12.48
C GLU A 38 16.43 -11.16 -12.68
N ALA A 39 15.35 -11.52 -12.00
CA ALA A 39 14.66 -12.78 -12.21
C ALA A 39 13.77 -12.80 -13.47
N GLY A 40 13.57 -11.67 -14.13
CA GLY A 40 12.70 -11.53 -15.31
C GLY A 40 11.22 -11.76 -15.03
N ILE A 41 10.79 -11.70 -13.76
CA ILE A 41 9.40 -12.00 -13.39
C ILE A 41 8.49 -10.78 -13.46
N THR A 42 9.03 -9.56 -13.56
CA THR A 42 8.24 -8.34 -13.75
C THR A 42 7.53 -8.29 -15.11
N GLU A 43 8.03 -9.02 -16.09
CA GLU A 43 7.45 -9.05 -17.44
C GLU A 43 6.26 -10.02 -17.56
N LEU A 44 6.13 -10.97 -16.64
CA LEU A 44 5.15 -12.03 -16.73
C LEU A 44 3.71 -11.55 -16.49
N PRO A 45 3.39 -10.83 -15.39
CA PRO A 45 2.01 -10.43 -15.10
C PRO A 45 1.57 -9.23 -15.96
N MET A 46 0.27 -9.02 -16.03
CA MET A 46 -0.31 -7.88 -16.73
C MET A 46 -0.08 -6.57 -15.96
N LEU A 47 -0.10 -6.62 -14.65
CA LEU A 47 0.03 -5.48 -13.73
C LEU A 47 1.18 -5.71 -12.75
N LEU A 48 1.82 -4.62 -12.32
CA LEU A 48 2.81 -4.67 -11.24
C LEU A 48 2.28 -3.96 -9.99
N GLY A 49 2.41 -4.62 -8.86
CA GLY A 49 2.05 -4.07 -7.56
C GLY A 49 3.29 -3.74 -6.72
N PHE A 50 3.22 -2.70 -5.90
CA PHE A 50 4.31 -2.30 -5.02
C PHE A 50 3.82 -2.00 -3.61
N ASN A 51 4.55 -2.51 -2.62
CA ASN A 51 4.35 -2.18 -1.21
C ASN A 51 5.17 -0.93 -0.90
N LEU A 52 4.52 0.20 -0.68
CA LEU A 52 5.16 1.50 -0.49
C LEU A 52 4.80 2.12 0.86
N TYR A 53 5.82 2.37 1.67
CA TYR A 53 5.66 2.89 3.03
C TYR A 53 6.55 4.11 3.30
N ASN A 54 6.77 4.95 2.28
CA ASN A 54 7.52 6.19 2.43
C ASN A 54 6.88 7.08 3.50
N GLY A 55 7.69 7.63 4.39
CA GLY A 55 7.19 8.41 5.52
C GLY A 55 6.68 7.58 6.70
N TRP A 56 6.62 6.25 6.60
CA TRP A 56 6.37 5.35 7.73
C TRP A 56 7.59 4.50 8.06
N TYR A 57 7.90 3.43 7.33
CA TYR A 57 9.06 2.59 7.63
C TYR A 57 10.40 3.22 7.21
N GLY A 58 10.41 4.15 6.26
CA GLY A 58 11.63 4.84 5.80
C GLY A 58 11.32 6.15 5.07
N GLY A 59 12.34 6.98 4.88
CA GLY A 59 12.23 8.24 4.16
C GLY A 59 11.28 9.25 4.82
N ASN A 60 10.76 10.13 4.00
CA ASN A 60 9.72 11.11 4.34
C ASN A 60 8.50 10.92 3.42
N LEU A 61 7.41 11.64 3.68
CA LEU A 61 6.19 11.53 2.89
C LEU A 61 6.44 11.92 1.41
N GLY A 62 7.18 13.01 1.14
CA GLY A 62 7.51 13.44 -0.22
C GLY A 62 8.31 12.42 -1.05
N GLY A 63 9.00 11.48 -0.42
CA GLY A 63 9.64 10.37 -1.11
C GLY A 63 8.66 9.37 -1.74
N PHE A 64 7.36 9.49 -1.45
CA PHE A 64 6.35 8.66 -2.09
C PHE A 64 6.16 9.06 -3.56
N GLU A 65 6.00 10.36 -3.83
CA GLU A 65 5.87 10.86 -5.20
C GLU A 65 7.09 10.54 -6.04
N GLU A 66 8.29 10.77 -5.47
CA GLU A 66 9.55 10.45 -6.14
C GLU A 66 9.59 8.97 -6.52
N LYS A 67 9.18 8.09 -5.60
CA LYS A 67 9.15 6.65 -5.85
C LYS A 67 8.14 6.25 -6.93
N LEU A 68 6.97 6.88 -6.98
CA LEU A 68 5.98 6.64 -8.03
C LEU A 68 6.53 7.02 -9.42
N GLU A 69 7.19 8.17 -9.54
CA GLU A 69 7.81 8.61 -10.80
C GLU A 69 8.99 7.68 -11.21
N GLU A 70 9.80 7.23 -10.25
CA GLU A 70 10.85 6.24 -10.52
C GLU A 70 10.26 4.94 -11.09
N LEU A 71 9.24 4.39 -10.44
CA LEU A 71 8.61 3.15 -10.86
C LEU A 71 7.93 3.28 -12.24
N HIS A 72 7.27 4.41 -12.50
CA HIS A 72 6.68 4.65 -13.82
C HIS A 72 7.74 4.77 -14.90
N LYS A 73 8.86 5.42 -14.61
CA LYS A 73 10.01 5.50 -15.54
C LYS A 73 10.67 4.14 -15.77
N GLU A 74 10.73 3.32 -14.74
CA GLU A 74 11.30 1.97 -14.78
C GLU A 74 10.41 0.99 -15.56
N PHE A 75 9.08 1.12 -15.41
CA PHE A 75 8.06 0.27 -16.05
C PHE A 75 7.04 1.09 -16.87
N PRO A 76 7.48 1.80 -17.93
CA PRO A 76 6.61 2.76 -18.63
C PRO A 76 5.42 2.13 -19.36
N HIS A 77 5.44 0.82 -19.58
CA HIS A 77 4.39 0.09 -20.29
C HIS A 77 3.51 -0.78 -19.38
N LYS A 78 3.77 -0.76 -18.06
CA LYS A 78 3.01 -1.55 -17.08
C LYS A 78 2.08 -0.63 -16.29
N PRO A 79 0.78 -0.95 -16.22
CA PRO A 79 -0.08 -0.32 -15.22
C PRO A 79 0.37 -0.73 -13.82
N LEU A 80 0.41 0.23 -12.90
CA LEU A 80 0.92 0.03 -11.54
C LEU A 80 -0.22 -0.03 -10.52
N LEU A 81 -0.05 -0.87 -9.50
CA LEU A 81 -0.88 -0.85 -8.28
C LEU A 81 -0.01 -0.53 -7.07
N ILE A 82 -0.59 0.17 -6.11
CA ILE A 82 -0.02 0.25 -4.78
C ILE A 82 -0.67 -0.87 -3.96
N THR A 83 0.06 -1.95 -3.75
CA THR A 83 -0.48 -3.16 -3.11
C THR A 83 -0.50 -3.08 -1.60
N GLU A 84 0.35 -2.23 -1.02
CA GLU A 84 0.29 -1.90 0.40
C GLU A 84 0.82 -0.48 0.64
N TYR A 85 0.14 0.25 1.51
CA TYR A 85 0.59 1.50 2.14
C TYR A 85 -0.21 1.72 3.42
N GLY A 86 0.33 2.47 4.38
CA GLY A 86 -0.38 2.74 5.64
C GLY A 86 0.58 3.09 6.78
N ALA A 87 0.04 3.73 7.81
CA ALA A 87 0.73 4.06 9.04
C ALA A 87 -0.01 3.45 10.24
N ASP A 88 0.74 3.03 11.27
CA ASP A 88 0.12 2.53 12.50
C ASP A 88 -0.50 3.70 13.28
N VAL A 89 -1.73 3.51 13.78
CA VAL A 89 -2.50 4.49 14.55
C VAL A 89 -3.07 3.85 15.80
N ASP A 90 -2.71 4.38 16.96
CA ASP A 90 -3.32 4.07 18.24
C ASP A 90 -4.34 5.17 18.58
N THR A 91 -5.62 4.85 18.58
CA THR A 91 -6.72 5.82 18.80
C THR A 91 -6.70 6.50 20.17
N ARG A 92 -5.82 6.08 21.08
CA ARG A 92 -5.60 6.70 22.39
C ARG A 92 -4.54 7.80 22.36
N ILE A 93 -3.79 7.93 21.24
CA ILE A 93 -2.67 8.86 21.12
C ILE A 93 -3.06 10.00 20.20
N HIS A 94 -2.91 11.22 20.71
CA HIS A 94 -3.13 12.46 19.96
C HIS A 94 -1.88 13.34 20.00
N SER A 95 -1.64 14.11 18.94
CA SER A 95 -0.48 14.99 18.83
C SER A 95 -0.85 16.31 18.16
N PHE A 96 -0.48 17.45 18.77
CA PHE A 96 -0.56 18.76 18.13
C PHE A 96 0.55 19.02 17.09
N SER A 97 1.59 18.17 17.09
CA SER A 97 2.71 18.23 16.15
C SER A 97 3.05 16.82 15.72
N PRO A 98 2.21 16.20 14.88
CA PRO A 98 2.34 14.80 14.52
C PRO A 98 3.65 14.53 13.78
N VAL A 99 4.36 13.48 14.19
CA VAL A 99 5.62 13.05 13.59
C VAL A 99 5.64 11.54 13.35
N ARG A 100 6.43 11.11 12.40
CA ARG A 100 6.60 9.69 12.10
C ARG A 100 6.90 8.86 13.35
N PHE A 101 6.20 7.75 13.52
CA PHE A 101 6.28 6.82 14.65
C PHE A 101 5.76 7.35 15.99
N ASP A 102 4.99 8.45 16.00
CA ASP A 102 4.28 8.86 17.21
C ASP A 102 2.96 8.09 17.43
N PHE A 103 2.51 7.35 16.43
CA PHE A 103 1.29 6.54 16.40
C PHE A 103 -0.01 7.34 16.62
N SER A 104 0.05 8.66 16.51
CA SER A 104 -1.11 9.51 16.73
C SER A 104 -2.16 9.40 15.62
N CYS A 105 -3.41 9.70 15.96
CA CYS A 105 -4.51 9.81 15.00
C CYS A 105 -4.18 10.85 13.93
N GLU A 106 -3.60 11.97 14.34
CA GLU A 106 -3.24 13.07 13.47
C GLU A 106 -2.13 12.70 12.47
N PHE A 107 -1.12 11.91 12.89
CA PHE A 107 -0.11 11.44 11.94
C PHE A 107 -0.73 10.48 10.91
N GLY A 108 -1.62 9.59 11.33
CA GLY A 108 -2.36 8.72 10.43
C GLY A 108 -3.15 9.51 9.38
N SER A 109 -3.83 10.57 9.80
CA SER A 109 -4.57 11.47 8.91
C SER A 109 -3.64 12.18 7.93
N VAL A 110 -2.55 12.80 8.40
CA VAL A 110 -1.53 13.45 7.56
C VAL A 110 -0.94 12.47 6.54
N TYR A 111 -0.67 11.23 6.94
CA TYR A 111 -0.15 10.20 6.06
C TYR A 111 -1.11 9.90 4.90
N HIS A 112 -2.37 9.65 5.20
CA HIS A 112 -3.37 9.31 4.19
C HIS A 112 -3.79 10.50 3.34
N GLU A 113 -3.86 11.71 3.91
CA GLU A 113 -4.08 12.97 3.17
C GLU A 113 -2.98 13.26 2.17
N HIS A 114 -1.75 12.84 2.47
CA HIS A 114 -0.64 12.94 1.52
C HIS A 114 -0.74 11.90 0.41
N TYR A 115 -1.01 10.64 0.76
CA TYR A 115 -0.99 9.52 -0.19
C TYR A 115 -2.16 9.50 -1.17
N LEU A 116 -3.38 9.73 -0.70
CA LEU A 116 -4.58 9.58 -1.52
C LEU A 116 -4.62 10.50 -2.75
N PRO A 117 -4.34 11.82 -2.65
CA PRO A 117 -4.28 12.68 -3.83
C PRO A 117 -3.18 12.27 -4.81
N GLU A 118 -2.02 11.84 -4.29
CA GLU A 118 -0.90 11.42 -5.11
C GLU A 118 -1.20 10.14 -5.92
N ILE A 119 -1.99 9.25 -5.36
CA ILE A 119 -2.49 8.05 -6.05
C ILE A 119 -3.53 8.44 -7.10
N LEU A 120 -4.54 9.23 -6.70
CA LEU A 120 -5.71 9.52 -7.53
C LEU A 120 -5.40 10.38 -8.76
N LYS A 121 -4.36 11.21 -8.73
CA LYS A 121 -4.00 12.08 -9.85
C LYS A 121 -3.17 11.43 -10.95
N ARG A 122 -2.75 10.17 -10.79
CA ARG A 122 -1.83 9.49 -11.72
C ARG A 122 -2.54 8.40 -12.51
N ASP A 123 -2.71 8.62 -13.80
CA ASP A 123 -3.42 7.70 -14.70
C ASP A 123 -2.75 6.32 -14.83
N TYR A 124 -1.44 6.24 -14.59
CA TYR A 124 -0.71 4.97 -14.64
C TYR A 124 -0.88 4.12 -13.36
N ILE A 125 -1.47 4.67 -12.31
CA ILE A 125 -1.83 3.93 -11.10
C ILE A 125 -3.29 3.48 -11.24
N VAL A 126 -3.50 2.20 -11.49
CA VAL A 126 -4.83 1.63 -11.76
C VAL A 126 -5.55 1.12 -10.52
N GLY A 127 -4.92 1.20 -9.35
CA GLY A 127 -5.53 0.82 -8.08
C GLY A 127 -4.57 0.97 -6.91
N ALA A 128 -5.15 1.03 -5.71
CA ALA A 128 -4.39 1.09 -4.47
C ALA A 128 -5.12 0.35 -3.34
N MET A 129 -4.38 -0.38 -2.53
CA MET A 129 -4.88 -1.14 -1.40
C MET A 129 -4.18 -0.69 -0.13
N VAL A 130 -4.94 -0.06 0.75
CA VAL A 130 -4.41 0.30 2.07
C VAL A 130 -4.11 -0.97 2.87
N TRP A 131 -3.00 -0.99 3.55
CA TRP A 131 -2.71 -1.97 4.57
C TRP A 131 -2.99 -1.36 5.94
N ASN A 132 -4.17 -1.66 6.51
CA ASN A 132 -5.17 -2.61 6.04
C ASN A 132 -6.58 -2.18 6.45
N LEU A 133 -7.59 -3.02 6.20
CA LEU A 133 -8.97 -2.68 6.58
C LEU A 133 -9.14 -2.62 8.09
N ASN A 134 -8.68 -3.64 8.83
CA ASN A 134 -8.85 -3.69 10.28
C ASN A 134 -7.55 -4.04 11.01
N ASP A 135 -7.37 -3.50 12.19
CA ASP A 135 -6.33 -3.93 13.10
C ASP A 135 -6.42 -5.43 13.35
N PHE A 136 -5.28 -6.06 13.54
CA PHE A 136 -5.22 -7.49 13.83
C PHE A 136 -4.08 -7.86 14.76
N TYR A 137 -4.25 -8.94 15.49
CA TYR A 137 -3.21 -9.47 16.38
C TYR A 137 -2.07 -10.08 15.58
N SER A 138 -0.86 -9.74 15.96
CA SER A 138 0.37 -10.22 15.32
C SER A 138 1.46 -10.37 16.37
N GLU A 139 1.82 -11.59 16.72
CA GLU A 139 2.79 -11.90 17.77
C GLU A 139 4.16 -11.25 17.52
N ALA A 140 4.56 -11.11 16.26
CA ALA A 140 5.84 -10.50 15.88
C ALA A 140 5.91 -8.99 16.12
N ARG A 141 4.77 -8.31 16.33
CA ARG A 141 4.74 -6.86 16.55
C ARG A 141 5.14 -6.51 17.97
N ARG A 142 6.18 -5.65 18.08
CA ARG A 142 6.75 -5.20 19.37
C ARG A 142 6.81 -3.68 19.50
N ASN A 143 6.00 -2.98 18.71
CA ASN A 143 5.96 -1.51 18.65
C ASN A 143 5.08 -0.94 19.78
N ALA A 144 4.62 0.33 19.67
CA ALA A 144 3.86 1.04 20.70
C ALA A 144 2.60 0.30 21.19
N MET A 145 1.94 -0.46 20.32
CA MET A 145 0.90 -1.41 20.70
C MET A 145 1.42 -2.84 20.49
N PRO A 146 1.96 -3.47 21.55
CA PRO A 146 2.54 -4.81 21.44
C PRO A 146 1.53 -5.83 20.92
N HIS A 147 1.99 -6.70 20.03
CA HIS A 147 1.22 -7.78 19.45
C HIS A 147 0.00 -7.36 18.63
N VAL A 148 -0.06 -6.09 18.18
CA VAL A 148 -1.10 -5.59 17.28
C VAL A 148 -0.48 -4.90 16.07
N ASN A 149 -0.96 -5.23 14.87
CA ASN A 149 -0.79 -4.39 13.69
C ASN A 149 -1.95 -3.41 13.69
N ASN A 150 -1.70 -2.15 13.98
CA ASN A 150 -2.71 -1.11 14.14
C ASN A 150 -2.77 -0.12 12.97
N LYS A 151 -2.43 -0.60 11.76
CA LYS A 151 -2.62 0.16 10.49
C LYS A 151 -4.05 0.12 9.94
N GLY A 152 -4.95 -0.56 10.63
CA GLY A 152 -6.34 -0.67 10.20
C GLY A 152 -7.03 0.68 10.07
N LEU A 153 -7.90 0.80 9.07
CA LEU A 153 -8.88 1.90 9.01
C LEU A 153 -9.98 1.74 10.06
N VAL A 154 -10.14 0.53 10.58
CA VAL A 154 -10.99 0.21 11.72
C VAL A 154 -10.20 -0.59 12.75
N SER A 155 -10.62 -0.56 14.01
CA SER A 155 -10.02 -1.31 15.10
C SER A 155 -10.26 -2.83 14.98
N THR A 156 -9.68 -3.63 15.88
CA THR A 156 -9.99 -5.07 16.03
C THR A 156 -11.48 -5.31 16.26
N ASP A 157 -12.15 -4.39 16.95
CA ASP A 157 -13.58 -4.46 17.27
C ASP A 157 -14.48 -3.79 16.22
N ARG A 158 -13.90 -3.43 15.07
CA ARG A 158 -14.59 -2.79 13.94
C ARG A 158 -15.04 -1.35 14.20
N GLU A 159 -14.49 -0.69 15.20
CA GLU A 159 -14.67 0.75 15.38
C GLU A 159 -13.90 1.52 14.32
N ARG A 160 -14.54 2.51 13.71
CA ARG A 160 -13.97 3.32 12.64
C ARG A 160 -12.97 4.32 13.21
N LYS A 161 -11.79 4.38 12.63
CA LYS A 161 -10.77 5.40 12.92
C LYS A 161 -10.90 6.59 11.97
N ASP A 162 -10.21 7.68 12.23
CA ASP A 162 -10.22 8.89 11.39
C ASP A 162 -9.86 8.59 9.93
N GLY A 163 -8.88 7.70 9.71
CA GLY A 163 -8.53 7.23 8.38
C GLY A 163 -9.71 6.65 7.59
N TYR A 164 -10.64 5.95 8.24
CA TYR A 164 -11.84 5.43 7.57
C TYR A 164 -12.69 6.56 6.99
N PHE A 165 -12.92 7.61 7.77
CA PHE A 165 -13.74 8.75 7.35
C PHE A 165 -13.02 9.59 6.29
N LEU A 166 -11.70 9.66 6.35
CA LEU A 166 -10.90 10.30 5.31
C LEU A 166 -11.07 9.58 3.96
N TYR A 167 -10.95 8.24 3.94
CA TYR A 167 -11.23 7.45 2.73
C TYR A 167 -12.64 7.65 2.23
N GLN A 168 -13.61 7.68 3.13
CA GLN A 168 -14.99 7.95 2.77
C GLN A 168 -15.15 9.33 2.11
N ALA A 169 -14.45 10.36 2.60
CA ALA A 169 -14.48 11.71 2.05
C ALA A 169 -13.86 11.76 0.63
N TYR A 170 -12.78 11.04 0.40
CA TYR A 170 -12.13 11.00 -0.93
C TYR A 170 -12.87 10.16 -1.96
N LEU A 171 -13.56 9.10 -1.55
CA LEU A 171 -14.13 8.11 -2.46
C LEU A 171 -15.64 8.24 -2.66
N LYS A 172 -16.34 9.06 -1.88
CA LYS A 172 -17.76 9.34 -2.06
C LYS A 172 -17.98 10.62 -2.82
N GLU A 173 -19.00 10.62 -3.69
CA GLU A 173 -19.46 11.84 -4.40
C GLU A 173 -20.15 12.82 -3.46
N SER A 174 -20.80 12.34 -2.40
CA SER A 174 -21.49 13.18 -1.40
C SER A 174 -20.50 13.69 -0.33
N PRO A 175 -20.65 14.93 0.15
CA PRO A 175 -19.84 15.46 1.24
C PRO A 175 -19.87 14.57 2.48
N VAL A 176 -18.73 14.42 3.14
CA VAL A 176 -18.56 13.70 4.40
C VAL A 176 -18.00 14.65 5.43
N LEU A 177 -18.65 14.73 6.60
CA LEU A 177 -18.16 15.45 7.77
C LEU A 177 -17.92 14.43 8.89
N HIS A 178 -16.71 14.45 9.44
CA HIS A 178 -16.34 13.72 10.64
C HIS A 178 -15.81 14.71 11.66
N ILE A 179 -16.36 14.66 12.90
CA ILE A 179 -16.03 15.58 14.01
C ILE A 179 -15.55 14.73 15.18
#